data_3cb6e5ef8cf2370371b9924cd8943e88
#
_entry.id   3cb6e5ef8cf2370371b9924cd8943e88
#
_cell.length_a   1.000
_cell.length_b   1.000
_cell.length_c   1.000
_cell.angle_alpha   90.00
_cell.angle_beta   90.00
_cell.angle_gamma   90.00
#
_symmetry.space_group_name_H-M   'P 1'
#
loop_
_entity.id
_entity.type
_entity.pdbx_description
1 polymer ?
#
loop_
_entity_poly.entity_id
_entity_poly.type
_entity_poly.pdbx_seq_one_letter_code
_entity_poly.pdbx_strand_id
1 'polypeptide(L)'
;MSHHGLTMEGLSSNRAQELLEKHGHNRLTEAKKTPPFIRFLAQYNDPLSFLLIGAALLALAIHPNEPGDAIFIFIVLTANAFLGFWQENQAEQAMGALKKMSISQCVVIRAGIEMETSTEELVPGDLVRLEQGLNVPADLRLIESLQCKIDESALTGESDTVSKHSDELADDTILAERKNMAYMGTVTSSGRALGVICNTGM
;
A
#
# COMPACT_ATOMS: atom_id res chain seq x y z
N MET A 1 13.69 -10.69 26.66
CA MET A 1 12.26 -10.34 26.67
C MET A 1 11.44 -11.60 26.77
N SER A 2 10.66 -11.73 27.84
CA SER A 2 9.93 -12.94 28.19
C SER A 2 8.94 -13.33 27.11
N HIS A 3 9.00 -14.58 26.64
CA HIS A 3 8.03 -15.23 25.77
C HIS A 3 6.64 -15.18 26.44
N HIS A 4 5.83 -14.18 26.06
CA HIS A 4 4.43 -14.17 26.44
C HIS A 4 3.73 -15.26 25.62
N GLY A 5 3.55 -16.44 26.25
CA GLY A 5 2.49 -17.43 26.00
C GLY A 5 1.97 -17.61 24.56
N LEU A 6 2.87 -17.56 23.56
CA LEU A 6 2.53 -17.96 22.20
C LEU A 6 2.48 -19.49 22.17
N THR A 7 1.30 -20.04 22.42
CA THR A 7 1.03 -21.42 22.09
C THR A 7 1.01 -21.55 20.58
N MET A 8 1.44 -22.70 20.03
CA MET A 8 1.33 -23.03 18.59
C MET A 8 -0.13 -23.01 18.08
N GLU A 9 -1.08 -22.75 18.96
CA GLU A 9 -2.50 -22.62 18.69
C GLU A 9 -2.90 -21.22 18.14
N GLY A 10 -2.00 -20.23 18.25
CA GLY A 10 -2.29 -18.85 17.83
C GLY A 10 -3.30 -18.14 18.72
N LEU A 11 -3.79 -17.00 18.28
CA LEU A 11 -4.79 -16.20 18.99
C LEU A 11 -6.18 -16.87 18.91
N SER A 12 -7.01 -16.66 19.93
CA SER A 12 -8.45 -16.96 19.79
C SER A 12 -9.12 -15.94 18.89
N SER A 13 -10.20 -16.33 18.19
CA SER A 13 -10.93 -15.41 17.29
C SER A 13 -11.46 -14.16 18.01
N ASN A 14 -11.92 -14.31 19.26
CA ASN A 14 -12.39 -13.18 20.06
C ASN A 14 -11.24 -12.20 20.36
N ARG A 15 -10.06 -12.76 20.71
CA ARG A 15 -8.88 -11.93 21.00
C ARG A 15 -8.36 -11.22 19.74
N ALA A 16 -8.40 -11.88 18.60
CA ALA A 16 -8.05 -11.26 17.32
C ALA A 16 -8.98 -10.09 17.00
N GLN A 17 -10.28 -10.23 17.26
CA GLN A 17 -11.25 -9.15 17.04
C GLN A 17 -11.03 -7.97 17.99
N GLU A 18 -10.78 -8.19 19.26
CA GLU A 18 -10.42 -7.13 20.22
C GLU A 18 -9.16 -6.37 19.77
N LEU A 19 -8.15 -7.09 19.28
CA LEU A 19 -6.92 -6.49 18.80
C LEU A 19 -7.13 -5.72 17.50
N LEU A 20 -8.03 -6.19 16.62
CA LEU A 20 -8.40 -5.49 15.40
C LEU A 20 -9.11 -4.16 15.71
N GLU A 21 -10.01 -4.14 16.69
CA GLU A 21 -10.65 -2.90 17.15
C GLU A 21 -9.65 -1.92 17.77
N LYS A 22 -8.65 -2.44 18.48
CA LYS A 22 -7.62 -1.63 19.14
C LYS A 22 -6.56 -1.09 18.19
N HIS A 23 -6.08 -1.92 17.25
CA HIS A 23 -4.96 -1.59 16.36
C HIS A 23 -5.42 -1.15 14.97
N GLY A 24 -6.72 -1.33 14.62
CA GLY A 24 -7.24 -1.05 13.28
C GLY A 24 -6.85 -2.10 12.25
N HIS A 25 -7.25 -1.86 11.01
CA HIS A 25 -6.97 -2.77 9.89
C HIS A 25 -5.51 -2.68 9.46
N ASN A 26 -4.93 -3.81 9.06
CA ASN A 26 -3.59 -3.89 8.47
C ASN A 26 -3.58 -3.28 7.06
N ARG A 27 -3.51 -1.96 7.00
CA ARG A 27 -3.46 -1.17 5.76
C ARG A 27 -2.34 -0.15 5.86
N LEU A 28 -1.60 0.01 4.79
CA LEU A 28 -0.69 1.14 4.67
C LEU A 28 -1.51 2.44 4.65
N THR A 29 -1.06 3.43 5.40
CA THR A 29 -1.72 4.74 5.44
C THR A 29 -1.76 5.35 4.04
N GLU A 30 -2.95 5.44 3.47
CA GLU A 30 -3.13 6.11 2.18
C GLU A 30 -2.89 7.62 2.33
N ALA A 31 -2.18 8.20 1.36
CA ALA A 31 -2.07 9.65 1.27
C ALA A 31 -3.48 10.26 1.18
N LYS A 32 -3.71 11.36 1.90
CA LYS A 32 -5.00 12.06 1.87
C LYS A 32 -5.35 12.42 0.44
N LYS A 33 -6.55 12.00 0.00
CA LYS A 33 -7.05 12.34 -1.33
C LYS A 33 -7.22 13.85 -1.45
N THR A 34 -6.68 14.40 -2.51
CA THR A 34 -6.85 15.84 -2.82
C THR A 34 -8.33 16.12 -3.12
N PRO A 35 -8.92 17.18 -2.57
CA PRO A 35 -10.29 17.56 -2.87
C PRO A 35 -10.52 17.74 -4.38
N PRO A 36 -11.68 17.34 -4.92
CA PRO A 36 -11.96 17.41 -6.38
C PRO A 36 -11.78 18.80 -6.97
N PHE A 37 -12.15 19.83 -6.20
CA PHE A 37 -12.00 21.22 -6.63
C PHE A 37 -10.52 21.63 -6.84
N ILE A 38 -9.64 21.21 -5.93
CA ILE A 38 -8.20 21.49 -6.06
C ILE A 38 -7.63 20.75 -7.27
N ARG A 39 -8.06 19.51 -7.49
CA ARG A 39 -7.64 18.70 -8.66
C ARG A 39 -8.11 19.35 -9.98
N PHE A 40 -9.33 19.88 -10.00
CA PHE A 40 -9.81 20.63 -11.16
C PHE A 40 -8.97 21.90 -11.41
N LEU A 41 -8.67 22.67 -10.39
CA LEU A 41 -7.81 23.85 -10.51
C LEU A 41 -6.38 23.50 -10.93
N ALA A 42 -5.88 22.34 -10.51
CA ALA A 42 -4.56 21.86 -10.90
C ALA A 42 -4.43 21.62 -12.42
N GLN A 43 -5.55 21.42 -13.14
CA GLN A 43 -5.56 21.27 -14.59
C GLN A 43 -5.11 22.54 -15.33
N TYR A 44 -5.15 23.69 -14.67
CA TYR A 44 -4.63 24.95 -15.24
C TYR A 44 -3.13 25.16 -14.97
N ASN A 45 -2.50 24.29 -14.21
CA ASN A 45 -1.09 24.41 -13.83
C ASN A 45 -0.17 23.69 -14.85
N ASP A 46 -0.28 24.08 -16.11
CA ASP A 46 0.57 23.60 -17.20
C ASP A 46 1.05 24.77 -18.08
N PRO A 47 2.19 24.63 -18.78
CA PRO A 47 2.78 25.70 -19.59
C PRO A 47 1.84 26.21 -20.68
N LEU A 48 1.04 25.35 -21.30
CA LEU A 48 0.12 25.72 -22.37
C LEU A 48 -1.03 26.56 -21.80
N SER A 49 -1.59 26.19 -20.67
CA SER A 49 -2.63 26.96 -19.99
C SER A 49 -2.14 28.35 -19.60
N PHE A 50 -0.91 28.49 -19.10
CA PHE A 50 -0.34 29.79 -18.80
C PHE A 50 -0.15 30.66 -20.03
N LEU A 51 0.28 30.08 -21.15
CA LEU A 51 0.42 30.78 -22.42
C LEU A 51 -0.94 31.28 -22.93
N LEU A 52 -1.97 30.44 -22.88
CA LEU A 52 -3.32 30.77 -23.30
C LEU A 52 -3.97 31.83 -22.40
N ILE A 53 -3.76 31.75 -21.07
CA ILE A 53 -4.21 32.79 -20.14
C ILE A 53 -3.51 34.12 -20.46
N GLY A 54 -2.21 34.09 -20.71
CA GLY A 54 -1.46 35.28 -21.15
C GLY A 54 -2.00 35.88 -22.47
N ALA A 55 -2.30 35.03 -23.44
CA ALA A 55 -2.89 35.46 -24.69
C ALA A 55 -4.31 36.08 -24.52
N ALA A 56 -5.14 35.48 -23.67
CA ALA A 56 -6.47 36.02 -23.37
C ALA A 56 -6.40 37.38 -22.66
N LEU A 57 -5.48 37.55 -21.73
CA LEU A 57 -5.23 38.83 -21.05
C LEU A 57 -4.71 39.88 -22.02
N LEU A 58 -3.82 39.52 -22.94
CA LEU A 58 -3.29 40.41 -23.96
C LEU A 58 -4.40 40.83 -24.95
N ALA A 59 -5.23 39.89 -25.43
CA ALA A 59 -6.35 40.19 -26.29
C ALA A 59 -7.31 41.21 -25.64
N LEU A 60 -7.63 41.02 -24.36
CA LEU A 60 -8.48 41.95 -23.62
C LEU A 60 -7.85 43.34 -23.41
N ALA A 61 -6.50 43.39 -23.25
CA ALA A 61 -5.79 44.67 -23.12
C ALA A 61 -5.75 45.47 -24.43
N ILE A 62 -5.64 44.77 -25.57
CA ILE A 62 -5.57 45.42 -26.90
C ILE A 62 -6.99 45.80 -27.39
N HIS A 63 -7.98 44.95 -27.20
CA HIS A 63 -9.36 45.12 -27.63
C HIS A 63 -10.36 45.07 -26.48
N PRO A 64 -10.37 46.03 -25.54
CA PRO A 64 -11.21 45.97 -24.36
C PRO A 64 -12.72 46.00 -24.65
N ASN A 65 -13.11 46.56 -25.82
CA ASN A 65 -14.52 46.62 -26.23
C ASN A 65 -15.00 45.36 -27.01
N GLU A 66 -14.07 44.45 -27.33
CA GLU A 66 -14.38 43.24 -28.09
C GLU A 66 -13.83 42.01 -27.34
N PRO A 67 -14.43 41.60 -26.22
CA PRO A 67 -13.92 40.52 -25.37
C PRO A 67 -14.11 39.11 -25.96
N GLY A 68 -14.64 38.99 -27.17
CA GLY A 68 -14.99 37.73 -27.81
C GLY A 68 -13.85 36.73 -27.87
N ASP A 69 -12.64 37.18 -28.25
CA ASP A 69 -11.46 36.32 -28.34
C ASP A 69 -11.02 35.79 -26.95
N ALA A 70 -11.00 36.67 -25.95
CA ALA A 70 -10.65 36.28 -24.59
C ALA A 70 -11.67 35.28 -23.99
N ILE A 71 -12.97 35.50 -24.25
CA ILE A 71 -14.05 34.60 -23.83
C ILE A 71 -13.90 33.25 -24.53
N PHE A 72 -13.62 33.23 -25.83
CA PHE A 72 -13.40 31.99 -26.56
C PHE A 72 -12.23 31.19 -26.01
N ILE A 73 -11.07 31.82 -25.75
CA ILE A 73 -9.91 31.18 -25.14
C ILE A 73 -10.26 30.59 -23.76
N PHE A 74 -11.01 31.35 -22.95
CA PHE A 74 -11.42 30.89 -21.63
C PHE A 74 -12.36 29.68 -21.71
N ILE A 75 -13.28 29.63 -22.65
CA ILE A 75 -14.16 28.49 -22.90
C ILE A 75 -13.33 27.26 -23.29
N VAL A 76 -12.36 27.41 -24.22
CA VAL A 76 -11.49 26.31 -24.62
C VAL A 76 -10.65 25.79 -23.47
N LEU A 77 -10.06 26.69 -22.67
CA LEU A 77 -9.29 26.35 -21.47
C LEU A 77 -10.14 25.56 -20.47
N THR A 78 -11.37 26.03 -20.19
CA THR A 78 -12.26 25.39 -19.23
C THR A 78 -12.73 24.01 -19.73
N ALA A 79 -13.02 23.89 -21.03
CA ALA A 79 -13.37 22.61 -21.65
C ALA A 79 -12.20 21.61 -21.55
N ASN A 80 -10.97 22.07 -21.80
CA ASN A 80 -9.77 21.24 -21.68
C ASN A 80 -9.53 20.82 -20.22
N ALA A 81 -9.66 21.74 -19.26
CA ALA A 81 -9.54 21.44 -17.84
C ALA A 81 -10.60 20.43 -17.37
N PHE A 82 -11.84 20.53 -17.86
CA PHE A 82 -12.90 19.57 -17.57
C PHE A 82 -12.58 18.18 -18.13
N LEU A 83 -12.10 18.12 -19.38
CA LEU A 83 -11.70 16.86 -20.01
C LEU A 83 -10.54 16.19 -19.25
N GLY A 84 -9.51 16.95 -18.88
CA GLY A 84 -8.38 16.45 -18.11
C GLY A 84 -8.81 15.93 -16.73
N PHE A 85 -9.64 16.67 -16.02
CA PHE A 85 -10.22 16.25 -14.74
C PHE A 85 -11.03 14.95 -14.88
N TRP A 86 -11.84 14.83 -15.93
CA TRP A 86 -12.64 13.62 -16.17
C TRP A 86 -11.76 12.40 -16.46
N GLN A 87 -10.74 12.54 -17.31
CA GLN A 87 -9.77 11.48 -17.61
C GLN A 87 -9.00 11.04 -16.37
N GLU A 88 -8.52 11.99 -15.56
CA GLU A 88 -7.84 11.69 -14.30
C GLU A 88 -8.74 10.92 -13.32
N ASN A 89 -10.01 11.33 -13.20
CA ASN A 89 -10.97 10.66 -12.33
C ASN A 89 -11.28 9.23 -12.80
N GLN A 90 -11.36 8.98 -14.10
CA GLN A 90 -11.50 7.63 -14.66
C GLN A 90 -10.26 6.76 -14.36
N ALA A 91 -9.07 7.33 -14.54
CA ALA A 91 -7.83 6.62 -14.24
C ALA A 91 -7.74 6.25 -12.74
N GLU A 92 -8.10 7.17 -11.84
CA GLU A 92 -8.12 6.91 -10.40
C GLU A 92 -9.12 5.81 -10.02
N GLN A 93 -10.30 5.81 -10.63
CA GLN A 93 -11.31 4.76 -10.41
C GLN A 93 -10.82 3.39 -10.90
N ALA A 94 -10.19 3.32 -12.07
CA ALA A 94 -9.61 2.10 -12.61
C ALA A 94 -8.50 1.54 -11.70
N MET A 95 -7.60 2.42 -11.23
CA MET A 95 -6.56 2.04 -10.25
C MET A 95 -7.15 1.57 -8.93
N GLY A 96 -8.20 2.23 -8.43
CA GLY A 96 -8.92 1.83 -7.23
C GLY A 96 -9.60 0.47 -7.35
N ALA A 97 -10.14 0.14 -8.52
CA ALA A 97 -10.71 -1.17 -8.80
C ALA A 97 -9.65 -2.28 -8.80
N LEU A 98 -8.50 -2.05 -9.46
CA LEU A 98 -7.36 -2.98 -9.45
C LEU A 98 -6.83 -3.20 -8.03
N LYS A 99 -6.73 -2.15 -7.23
CA LYS A 99 -6.27 -2.24 -5.84
C LYS A 99 -7.23 -3.09 -4.98
N LYS A 100 -8.55 -2.97 -5.17
CA LYS A 100 -9.53 -3.81 -4.49
C LYS A 100 -9.44 -5.28 -4.89
N MET A 101 -9.11 -5.59 -6.14
CA MET A 101 -8.90 -6.97 -6.61
C MET A 101 -7.60 -7.58 -6.04
N SER A 102 -6.68 -6.76 -5.56
CA SER A 102 -5.40 -7.18 -4.97
C SER A 102 -5.46 -7.40 -3.46
N ILE A 103 -6.67 -7.38 -2.83
CA ILE A 103 -6.81 -7.78 -1.42
C ILE A 103 -6.45 -9.26 -1.35
N SER A 104 -5.26 -9.53 -0.85
CA SER A 104 -4.75 -10.89 -0.75
C SER A 104 -5.40 -11.62 0.42
N GLN A 105 -5.70 -12.89 0.23
CA GLN A 105 -6.03 -13.82 1.30
C GLN A 105 -4.73 -14.40 1.85
N CYS A 106 -4.72 -14.71 3.13
CA CYS A 106 -3.62 -15.41 3.78
C CYS A 106 -4.16 -16.48 4.73
N VAL A 107 -3.35 -17.48 5.00
CA VAL A 107 -3.70 -18.54 5.95
C VAL A 107 -3.16 -18.18 7.31
N VAL A 108 -4.05 -18.10 8.29
CA VAL A 108 -3.73 -17.87 9.70
C VAL A 108 -4.10 -19.09 10.54
N ILE A 109 -3.40 -19.27 11.64
CA ILE A 109 -3.74 -20.28 12.66
C ILE A 109 -4.30 -19.52 13.85
N ARG A 110 -5.60 -19.75 14.13
CA ARG A 110 -6.29 -19.21 15.31
C ARG A 110 -6.96 -20.35 16.07
N ALA A 111 -6.73 -20.40 17.38
CA ALA A 111 -7.22 -21.48 18.26
C ALA A 111 -6.87 -22.90 17.73
N GLY A 112 -5.68 -23.08 17.15
CA GLY A 112 -5.22 -24.34 16.58
C GLY A 112 -5.84 -24.72 15.23
N ILE A 113 -6.69 -23.85 14.64
CA ILE A 113 -7.37 -24.09 13.37
C ILE A 113 -6.80 -23.19 12.31
N GLU A 114 -6.44 -23.78 11.16
CA GLU A 114 -6.09 -23.03 9.97
C GLU A 114 -7.34 -22.45 9.31
N MET A 115 -7.29 -21.17 8.98
CA MET A 115 -8.37 -20.48 8.29
C MET A 115 -7.81 -19.44 7.31
N GLU A 116 -8.51 -19.25 6.22
CA GLU A 116 -8.24 -18.14 5.30
C GLU A 116 -8.87 -16.86 5.86
N THR A 117 -8.10 -15.79 5.88
CA THR A 117 -8.57 -14.46 6.27
C THR A 117 -8.01 -13.39 5.33
N SER A 118 -8.66 -12.25 5.29
CA SER A 118 -8.14 -11.09 4.58
C SER A 118 -6.86 -10.59 5.25
N THR A 119 -5.85 -10.23 4.44
CA THR A 119 -4.62 -9.62 4.98
C THR A 119 -4.91 -8.34 5.77
N GLU A 120 -6.02 -7.66 5.50
CA GLU A 120 -6.44 -6.45 6.23
C GLU A 120 -6.94 -6.73 7.65
N GLU A 121 -7.36 -7.97 7.95
CA GLU A 121 -7.87 -8.40 9.27
C GLU A 121 -6.80 -9.00 10.16
N LEU A 122 -5.55 -8.94 9.73
CA LEU A 122 -4.42 -9.41 10.50
C LEU A 122 -4.11 -8.46 11.66
N VAL A 123 -3.76 -9.06 12.80
CA VAL A 123 -3.40 -8.32 14.01
C VAL A 123 -2.06 -8.80 14.58
N PRO A 124 -1.36 -7.94 15.33
CA PRO A 124 -0.14 -8.37 16.04
C PRO A 124 -0.44 -9.57 16.96
N GLY A 125 0.39 -10.62 16.82
CA GLY A 125 0.23 -11.90 17.53
C GLY A 125 -0.47 -13.00 16.72
N ASP A 126 -1.04 -12.72 15.54
CA ASP A 126 -1.53 -13.78 14.65
C ASP A 126 -0.38 -14.65 14.15
N LEU A 127 -0.65 -15.96 14.04
CA LEU A 127 0.23 -16.92 13.39
C LEU A 127 -0.14 -17.01 11.90
N VAL A 128 0.82 -16.69 11.03
CA VAL A 128 0.63 -16.69 9.58
C VAL A 128 1.51 -17.74 8.94
N ARG A 129 0.94 -18.52 8.03
CA ARG A 129 1.67 -19.43 7.16
C ARG A 129 2.08 -18.71 5.87
N LEU A 130 3.37 -18.78 5.56
CA LEU A 130 3.94 -18.35 4.29
C LEU A 130 4.21 -19.56 3.40
N GLU A 131 3.81 -19.46 2.14
CA GLU A 131 4.05 -20.47 1.12
C GLU A 131 4.60 -19.81 -0.15
N GLN A 132 5.27 -20.60 -0.96
CA GLN A 132 5.84 -20.13 -2.23
C GLN A 132 4.79 -19.40 -3.10
N GLY A 133 5.16 -18.26 -3.63
CA GLY A 133 4.33 -17.41 -4.49
C GLY A 133 3.42 -16.44 -3.73
N LEU A 134 3.34 -16.54 -2.40
CA LEU A 134 2.53 -15.62 -1.60
C LEU A 134 3.34 -14.38 -1.17
N ASN A 135 2.65 -13.25 -1.14
CA ASN A 135 3.18 -12.03 -0.54
C ASN A 135 3.19 -12.15 0.98
N VAL A 136 4.21 -11.58 1.61
CA VAL A 136 4.28 -11.44 3.07
C VAL A 136 3.29 -10.35 3.49
N PRO A 137 2.26 -10.69 4.29
CA PRO A 137 1.11 -9.79 4.52
C PRO A 137 1.34 -8.74 5.61
N ALA A 138 2.33 -8.94 6.46
CA ALA A 138 2.69 -8.06 7.58
C ALA A 138 4.12 -8.36 8.01
N ASP A 139 4.67 -7.61 8.95
CA ASP A 139 6.00 -7.90 9.50
C ASP A 139 5.93 -9.10 10.45
N LEU A 140 6.61 -10.18 10.10
CA LEU A 140 6.56 -11.48 10.77
C LEU A 140 7.89 -11.83 11.42
N ARG A 141 7.87 -12.29 12.67
CA ARG A 141 8.95 -13.05 13.30
C ARG A 141 8.77 -14.53 12.98
N LEU A 142 9.69 -15.11 12.23
CA LEU A 142 9.61 -16.51 11.85
C LEU A 142 9.90 -17.41 13.06
N ILE A 143 9.03 -18.39 13.26
CA ILE A 143 9.15 -19.43 14.31
C ILE A 143 9.51 -20.79 13.72
N GLU A 144 9.10 -21.03 12.47
CA GLU A 144 9.51 -22.17 11.67
C GLU A 144 9.86 -21.74 10.26
N SER A 145 10.87 -22.37 9.68
CA SER A 145 11.29 -22.12 8.29
C SER A 145 11.76 -23.43 7.66
N LEU A 146 11.14 -23.80 6.56
CA LEU A 146 11.49 -24.99 5.79
C LEU A 146 11.92 -24.58 4.38
N GLN A 147 13.23 -24.42 4.19
CA GLN A 147 13.82 -23.97 2.93
C GLN A 147 13.19 -22.68 2.39
N CYS A 148 12.72 -21.83 3.28
CA CYS A 148 12.06 -20.59 2.92
C CYS A 148 13.08 -19.56 2.40
N LYS A 149 12.81 -19.03 1.21
CA LYS A 149 13.53 -17.90 0.64
C LYS A 149 12.54 -16.81 0.29
N ILE A 150 12.89 -15.58 0.62
CA ILE A 150 12.06 -14.40 0.37
C ILE A 150 12.82 -13.46 -0.57
N ASP A 151 12.10 -12.95 -1.56
CA ASP A 151 12.54 -11.86 -2.41
C ASP A 151 12.27 -10.55 -1.67
N GLU A 152 13.33 -9.89 -1.23
CA GLU A 152 13.30 -8.63 -0.50
C GLU A 152 13.73 -7.44 -1.36
N SER A 153 13.75 -7.60 -2.69
CA SER A 153 14.17 -6.57 -3.63
C SER A 153 13.40 -5.25 -3.49
N ALA A 154 12.12 -5.33 -3.14
CA ALA A 154 11.30 -4.15 -2.86
C ALA A 154 11.77 -3.34 -1.64
N LEU A 155 12.51 -3.98 -0.71
CA LEU A 155 12.99 -3.37 0.52
C LEU A 155 14.46 -2.95 0.43
N THR A 156 15.30 -3.83 -0.13
CA THR A 156 16.76 -3.65 -0.17
C THR A 156 17.27 -3.10 -1.51
N GLY A 157 16.48 -3.25 -2.58
CA GLY A 157 16.88 -2.96 -3.96
C GLY A 157 17.76 -4.04 -4.58
N GLU A 158 18.10 -5.11 -3.86
CA GLU A 158 18.89 -6.22 -4.34
C GLU A 158 17.98 -7.33 -4.91
N SER A 159 18.33 -7.89 -6.08
CA SER A 159 17.49 -8.88 -6.77
C SER A 159 17.67 -10.30 -6.25
N ASP A 160 18.56 -10.52 -5.29
CA ASP A 160 18.84 -11.85 -4.76
C ASP A 160 17.84 -12.24 -3.66
N THR A 161 17.40 -13.51 -3.69
CA THR A 161 16.50 -14.02 -2.66
C THR A 161 17.25 -14.34 -1.36
N VAL A 162 16.68 -13.96 -0.22
CA VAL A 162 17.27 -14.15 1.12
C VAL A 162 16.76 -15.45 1.72
N SER A 163 17.66 -16.34 2.11
CA SER A 163 17.31 -17.56 2.88
C SER A 163 16.92 -17.18 4.30
N LYS A 164 15.76 -17.66 4.75
CA LYS A 164 15.19 -17.36 6.07
C LYS A 164 15.31 -18.54 7.02
N HIS A 165 15.52 -18.25 8.30
CA HIS A 165 15.56 -19.23 9.40
C HIS A 165 14.89 -18.66 10.65
N SER A 166 14.60 -19.52 11.62
CA SER A 166 13.92 -19.15 12.86
C SER A 166 14.87 -18.84 14.02
N ASP A 167 16.19 -18.96 13.85
CA ASP A 167 17.17 -18.78 14.90
C ASP A 167 17.13 -17.38 15.50
N GLU A 168 17.55 -17.26 16.74
CA GLU A 168 17.71 -15.96 17.39
C GLU A 168 18.92 -15.22 16.78
N LEU A 169 18.79 -13.94 16.64
CA LEU A 169 19.82 -13.04 16.14
C LEU A 169 20.19 -12.03 17.23
N ALA A 170 21.37 -11.45 17.13
CA ALA A 170 21.79 -10.38 18.03
C ALA A 170 20.87 -9.15 17.90
N ASP A 171 20.64 -8.46 19.01
CA ASP A 171 19.71 -7.32 19.07
C ASP A 171 20.13 -6.14 18.17
N ASP A 172 21.42 -6.01 17.88
CA ASP A 172 22.01 -5.00 17.03
C ASP A 172 22.05 -5.37 15.53
N THR A 173 21.47 -6.53 15.14
CA THR A 173 21.42 -6.97 13.75
C THR A 173 20.67 -5.95 12.90
N ILE A 174 21.33 -5.45 11.85
CA ILE A 174 20.72 -4.50 10.90
C ILE A 174 19.55 -5.16 10.14
N LEU A 175 18.59 -4.35 9.70
CA LEU A 175 17.33 -4.81 9.13
C LEU A 175 17.51 -5.79 7.97
N ALA A 176 18.42 -5.50 7.04
CA ALA A 176 18.69 -6.35 5.88
C ALA A 176 19.28 -7.73 6.22
N GLU A 177 19.91 -7.89 7.39
CA GLU A 177 20.49 -9.15 7.85
C GLU A 177 19.57 -9.94 8.78
N ARG A 178 18.39 -9.44 9.10
CA ARG A 178 17.42 -10.13 9.95
C ARG A 178 16.75 -11.30 9.22
N LYS A 179 17.49 -12.39 9.07
CA LYS A 179 17.02 -13.59 8.37
C LYS A 179 15.91 -14.33 9.11
N ASN A 180 15.61 -13.97 10.34
CA ASN A 180 14.52 -14.50 11.14
C ASN A 180 13.24 -13.65 11.09
N MET A 181 13.23 -12.63 10.24
CA MET A 181 12.08 -11.76 9.96
C MET A 181 11.68 -11.85 8.50
N ALA A 182 10.40 -11.68 8.24
CA ALA A 182 9.83 -11.45 6.93
C ALA A 182 9.05 -10.14 6.96
N TYR A 183 9.20 -9.32 5.95
CA TYR A 183 8.69 -7.95 5.94
C TYR A 183 7.52 -7.80 4.98
N MET A 184 6.55 -6.97 5.35
CA MET A 184 5.36 -6.68 4.53
C MET A 184 5.75 -6.23 3.12
N GLY A 185 5.07 -6.80 2.11
CA GLY A 185 5.25 -6.44 0.70
C GLY A 185 6.39 -7.17 -0.01
N THR A 186 7.13 -8.05 0.68
CA THR A 186 8.09 -8.98 0.07
C THR A 186 7.39 -10.26 -0.40
N VAL A 187 8.05 -11.10 -1.20
CA VAL A 187 7.44 -12.29 -1.82
C VAL A 187 8.19 -13.56 -1.42
N THR A 188 7.47 -14.59 -1.01
CA THR A 188 8.04 -15.90 -0.73
C THR A 188 8.41 -16.59 -2.04
N SER A 189 9.70 -16.66 -2.37
CA SER A 189 10.20 -17.24 -3.64
C SER A 189 10.22 -18.76 -3.61
N SER A 190 10.48 -19.38 -2.45
CA SER A 190 10.51 -20.84 -2.31
C SER A 190 10.31 -21.28 -0.88
N GLY A 191 9.94 -22.55 -0.68
CA GLY A 191 9.75 -23.14 0.63
C GLY A 191 8.48 -22.67 1.34
N ARG A 192 8.47 -22.85 2.66
CA ARG A 192 7.37 -22.44 3.53
C ARG A 192 7.92 -21.99 4.89
N ALA A 193 7.16 -21.14 5.56
CA ALA A 193 7.49 -20.70 6.90
C ALA A 193 6.22 -20.44 7.72
N LEU A 194 6.36 -20.47 9.03
CA LEU A 194 5.36 -20.03 9.98
C LEU A 194 5.94 -18.85 10.77
N GLY A 195 5.19 -17.78 10.90
CA GLY A 195 5.63 -16.59 11.61
C GLY A 195 4.52 -15.95 12.42
N VAL A 196 4.93 -15.20 13.45
CA VAL A 196 4.05 -14.39 14.28
C VAL A 196 4.11 -12.96 13.80
N ILE A 197 2.97 -12.33 13.63
CA ILE A 197 2.89 -10.91 13.30
C ILE A 197 3.43 -10.09 14.48
N CYS A 198 4.47 -9.30 14.21
CA CYS A 198 5.04 -8.35 15.16
C CYS A 198 4.46 -6.96 14.98
N ASN A 199 4.22 -6.57 13.73
CA ASN A 199 3.73 -5.25 13.38
C ASN A 199 2.83 -5.30 12.14
N THR A 200 1.89 -4.38 12.06
CA THR A 200 0.97 -4.20 10.93
C THR A 200 1.21 -2.85 10.27
N GLY A 201 0.70 -2.65 9.05
CA GLY A 201 0.99 -1.48 8.19
C GLY A 201 0.32 -0.17 8.62
N MET A 202 0.13 0.06 9.92
CA MET A 202 -0.38 1.33 10.46
C MET A 202 0.74 2.25 10.88
#